data_30cf55a8bdf690fe9316b78734df93e7
#
_entry.id   30cf55a8bdf690fe9316b78734df93e7
#
_cell.length_a   1.000
_cell.length_b   1.000
_cell.length_c   1.000
_cell.angle_alpha   90.00
_cell.angle_beta   90.00
_cell.angle_gamma   90.00
#
_symmetry.space_group_name_H-M   'P 1'
#
loop_
_entity.id
_entity.type
_entity.pdbx_description
1 polymer ?
#
loop_
_entity_poly.entity_id
_entity_poly.type
_entity_poly.pdbx_seq_one_letter_code
_entity_poly.pdbx_strand_id
1 'polypeptide(L)'
;MSKNLNLIIIVIMTLVFIFVPIIMKKVVWKKLLSQLDNEQYDGFYKTLDSNACKFSYQAFNREYMRLSGYLAQRNDAKIEEQFNLLKNMRISNKQKASVASRGFYYYLEKGKIKKRRN
;
A
#
# COMPACT_ATOMS: atom_id res chain seq x y z
N MET A 1 -22.98 19.41 37.08
CA MET A 1 -21.63 18.84 36.92
C MET A 1 -21.59 17.57 36.09
N SER A 2 -22.53 16.62 36.30
CA SER A 2 -22.54 15.36 35.52
C SER A 2 -22.75 15.56 34.01
N LYS A 3 -23.58 16.53 33.61
CA LYS A 3 -23.85 16.85 32.21
C LYS A 3 -22.62 17.40 31.48
N ASN A 4 -21.82 18.26 32.13
CA ASN A 4 -20.61 18.82 31.54
C ASN A 4 -19.52 17.77 31.45
N LEU A 5 -19.42 16.88 32.44
CA LEU A 5 -18.46 15.78 32.44
C LEU A 5 -18.73 14.81 31.30
N ASN A 6 -19.99 14.42 31.09
CA ASN A 6 -20.41 13.55 30.01
C ASN A 6 -20.12 14.17 28.64
N LEU A 7 -20.35 15.47 28.48
CA LEU A 7 -20.06 16.20 27.25
C LEU A 7 -18.58 16.20 26.95
N ILE A 8 -17.75 16.45 27.97
CA ILE A 8 -16.30 16.43 27.82
C ILE A 8 -15.80 15.04 27.40
N ILE A 9 -16.32 13.98 28.02
CA ILE A 9 -15.97 12.59 27.68
C ILE A 9 -16.33 12.30 26.22
N ILE A 10 -17.53 12.69 25.78
CA ILE A 10 -17.98 12.48 24.39
C ILE A 10 -17.06 13.21 23.41
N VAL A 11 -16.68 14.45 23.70
CA VAL A 11 -15.77 15.25 22.86
C VAL A 11 -14.41 14.58 22.78
N ILE A 12 -13.85 14.13 23.89
CA ILE A 12 -12.55 13.45 23.94
C ILE A 12 -12.62 12.16 23.14
N MET A 13 -13.67 11.33 23.29
CA MET A 13 -13.83 10.09 22.55
C MET A 13 -13.95 10.34 21.04
N THR A 14 -14.68 11.38 20.65
CA THR A 14 -14.83 11.79 19.26
C THR A 14 -13.47 12.17 18.66
N LEU A 15 -12.68 12.97 19.39
CA LEU A 15 -11.33 13.36 18.94
C LEU A 15 -10.41 12.14 18.78
N VAL A 16 -10.47 11.20 19.71
CA VAL A 16 -9.68 9.96 19.63
C VAL A 16 -10.09 9.16 18.39
N PHE A 17 -11.38 9.01 18.12
CA PHE A 17 -11.86 8.31 16.93
C PHE A 17 -11.41 8.96 15.62
N ILE A 18 -11.24 10.28 15.61
CA ILE A 18 -10.78 11.01 14.42
C ILE A 18 -9.27 10.92 14.28
N PHE A 19 -8.51 11.13 15.36
CA PHE A 19 -7.05 11.26 15.30
C PHE A 19 -6.31 9.92 15.27
N VAL A 20 -6.82 8.89 15.97
CA VAL A 20 -6.15 7.59 16.02
C VAL A 20 -5.98 6.97 14.63
N PRO A 21 -7.01 6.91 13.76
CA PRO A 21 -6.84 6.38 12.40
C PRO A 21 -5.82 7.17 11.57
N ILE A 22 -5.80 8.49 11.72
CA ILE A 22 -4.85 9.35 10.99
C ILE A 22 -3.41 9.07 11.42
N ILE A 23 -3.18 8.98 12.73
CA ILE A 23 -1.85 8.70 13.29
C ILE A 23 -1.41 7.28 12.89
N MET A 24 -2.30 6.30 13.00
CA MET A 24 -2.03 4.92 12.63
C MET A 24 -1.61 4.81 11.16
N LYS A 25 -2.32 5.51 10.28
CA LYS A 25 -2.00 5.54 8.85
C LYS A 25 -0.59 6.07 8.60
N LYS A 26 -0.21 7.14 9.28
CA LYS A 26 1.12 7.73 9.16
C LYS A 26 2.22 6.80 9.69
N VAL A 27 1.98 6.14 10.81
CA VAL A 27 2.92 5.18 11.40
C VAL A 27 3.14 4.00 10.48
N VAL A 28 2.07 3.42 9.93
CA VAL A 28 2.14 2.31 8.99
C VAL A 28 2.88 2.72 7.73
N TRP A 29 2.59 3.90 7.19
CA TRP A 29 3.25 4.42 5.98
C TRP A 29 4.76 4.56 6.18
N LYS A 30 5.17 5.19 7.28
CA LYS A 30 6.60 5.34 7.62
C LYS A 30 7.30 3.99 7.75
N LYS A 31 6.64 3.03 8.40
CA LYS A 31 7.19 1.68 8.56
C LYS A 31 7.38 1.00 7.20
N LEU A 32 6.37 1.08 6.32
CA LEU A 32 6.45 0.50 4.99
C LEU A 32 7.57 1.12 4.17
N LEU A 33 7.69 2.46 4.16
CA LEU A 33 8.76 3.15 3.44
C LEU A 33 10.13 2.77 3.97
N SER A 34 10.29 2.73 5.29
CA SER A 34 11.57 2.36 5.92
C SER A 34 11.97 0.93 5.57
N GLN A 35 11.02 0.00 5.61
CA GLN A 35 11.28 -1.39 5.26
C GLN A 35 11.67 -1.54 3.79
N LEU A 36 11.00 -0.80 2.90
CA LEU A 36 11.30 -0.83 1.48
C LEU A 36 12.68 -0.22 1.19
N ASP A 37 13.00 0.93 1.81
CA ASP A 37 14.28 1.59 1.65
C ASP A 37 15.45 0.76 2.18
N ASN A 38 15.23 0.00 3.24
CA ASN A 38 16.25 -0.85 3.87
C ASN A 38 16.27 -2.27 3.30
N GLU A 39 15.53 -2.51 2.22
CA GLU A 39 15.43 -3.82 1.56
C GLU A 39 14.93 -4.93 2.49
N GLN A 40 14.11 -4.58 3.47
CA GLN A 40 13.48 -5.53 4.40
C GLN A 40 12.15 -6.00 3.81
N TYR A 41 12.23 -6.74 2.70
CA TYR A 41 11.04 -7.11 1.91
C TYR A 41 10.10 -8.04 2.66
N ASP A 42 10.62 -9.02 3.37
CA ASP A 42 9.75 -9.94 4.16
C ASP A 42 8.97 -9.18 5.23
N GLY A 43 9.62 -8.25 5.92
CA GLY A 43 8.97 -7.38 6.88
C GLY A 43 7.95 -6.46 6.22
N PHE A 44 8.27 -5.93 5.04
CA PHE A 44 7.38 -5.09 4.25
C PHE A 44 6.07 -5.81 3.93
N TYR A 45 6.16 -7.04 3.42
CA TYR A 45 4.96 -7.83 3.09
C TYR A 45 4.16 -8.21 4.32
N LYS A 46 4.83 -8.55 5.42
CA LYS A 46 4.15 -8.82 6.71
C LYS A 46 3.38 -7.59 7.20
N THR A 47 3.97 -6.40 7.07
CA THR A 47 3.32 -5.15 7.46
C THR A 47 2.09 -4.88 6.57
N LEU A 48 2.18 -5.15 5.27
CA LEU A 48 1.03 -5.01 4.36
C LEU A 48 -0.14 -5.92 4.77
N ASP A 49 0.15 -7.09 5.28
CA ASP A 49 -0.86 -8.06 5.69
C ASP A 49 -1.31 -7.89 7.14
N SER A 50 -0.72 -6.94 7.87
CA SER A 50 -1.07 -6.68 9.28
C SER A 50 -2.47 -6.06 9.41
N ASN A 51 -3.10 -6.26 10.56
CA ASN A 51 -4.41 -5.67 10.84
C ASN A 51 -4.37 -4.14 10.82
N ALA A 52 -3.27 -3.54 11.29
CA ALA A 52 -3.10 -2.10 11.28
C ALA A 52 -3.12 -1.55 9.84
N CYS A 53 -2.44 -2.21 8.91
CA CYS A 53 -2.44 -1.83 7.50
C CYS A 53 -3.80 -2.04 6.85
N LYS A 54 -4.45 -3.16 7.12
CA LYS A 54 -5.80 -3.47 6.61
C LYS A 54 -6.82 -2.43 7.07
N PHE A 55 -6.68 -1.94 8.28
CA PHE A 55 -7.54 -0.89 8.83
C PHE A 55 -7.25 0.46 8.17
N SER A 56 -5.98 0.77 7.92
CA SER A 56 -5.54 2.09 7.43
C SER A 56 -5.68 2.28 5.93
N TYR A 57 -5.58 1.21 5.14
CA TYR A 57 -5.55 1.28 3.68
C TYR A 57 -6.52 0.30 3.05
N GLN A 58 -7.13 0.73 1.94
CA GLN A 58 -8.01 -0.11 1.14
C GLN A 58 -7.22 -1.21 0.43
N ALA A 59 -7.92 -2.27 0.05
CA ALA A 59 -7.30 -3.43 -0.59
C ALA A 59 -6.47 -3.06 -1.82
N PHE A 60 -6.98 -2.18 -2.69
CA PHE A 60 -6.23 -1.76 -3.87
C PHE A 60 -4.91 -1.09 -3.49
N ASN A 61 -4.93 -0.17 -2.52
CA ASN A 61 -3.71 0.54 -2.10
C ASN A 61 -2.68 -0.42 -1.52
N ARG A 62 -3.11 -1.40 -0.73
CA ARG A 62 -2.21 -2.41 -0.18
C ARG A 62 -1.59 -3.28 -1.27
N GLU A 63 -2.40 -3.74 -2.21
CA GLU A 63 -1.92 -4.57 -3.32
C GLU A 63 -1.03 -3.79 -4.28
N TYR A 64 -1.30 -2.50 -4.49
CA TYR A 64 -0.46 -1.62 -5.30
C TYR A 64 0.91 -1.40 -4.63
N MET A 65 0.94 -1.26 -3.31
CA MET A 65 2.19 -1.17 -2.56
C MET A 65 2.97 -2.49 -2.61
N ARG A 66 2.28 -3.62 -2.58
CA ARG A 66 2.90 -4.94 -2.73
C ARG A 66 3.60 -5.05 -4.09
N LEU A 67 2.96 -4.55 -5.14
CA LEU A 67 3.57 -4.47 -6.47
C LEU A 67 4.87 -3.67 -6.43
N SER A 68 4.89 -2.55 -5.71
CA SER A 68 6.10 -1.74 -5.56
C SER A 68 7.24 -2.53 -4.92
N GLY A 69 6.94 -3.37 -3.93
CA GLY A 69 7.92 -4.27 -3.32
C GLY A 69 8.48 -5.28 -4.30
N TYR A 70 7.62 -5.92 -5.06
CA TYR A 70 8.05 -6.90 -6.07
C TYR A 70 8.89 -6.26 -7.17
N LEU A 71 8.52 -5.04 -7.60
CA LEU A 71 9.30 -4.28 -8.58
C LEU A 71 10.70 -3.95 -8.04
N ALA A 72 10.79 -3.54 -6.78
CA ALA A 72 12.07 -3.25 -6.13
C ALA A 72 12.95 -4.50 -6.03
N GLN A 73 12.35 -5.66 -5.76
CA GLN A 73 13.05 -6.94 -5.70
C GLN A 73 13.40 -7.50 -7.07
N ARG A 74 12.80 -6.96 -8.14
CA ARG A 74 12.95 -7.48 -9.52
C ARG A 74 12.52 -8.95 -9.64
N ASN A 75 11.48 -9.33 -8.91
CA ASN A 75 10.92 -10.68 -8.94
C ASN A 75 9.86 -10.76 -10.04
N ASP A 76 10.27 -11.10 -11.26
CA ASP A 76 9.42 -11.08 -12.45
C ASP A 76 8.17 -11.95 -12.30
N ALA A 77 8.29 -13.14 -11.73
CA ALA A 77 7.14 -14.04 -11.55
C ALA A 77 6.08 -13.41 -10.65
N LYS A 78 6.50 -12.84 -9.53
CA LYS A 78 5.60 -12.18 -8.58
C LYS A 78 5.00 -10.89 -9.13
N ILE A 79 5.78 -10.15 -9.92
CA ILE A 79 5.31 -8.93 -10.60
C ILE A 79 4.16 -9.28 -11.54
N GLU A 80 4.30 -10.30 -12.36
CA GLU A 80 3.27 -10.71 -13.31
C GLU A 80 2.00 -11.20 -12.60
N GLU A 81 2.15 -12.01 -11.55
CA GLU A 81 1.01 -12.43 -10.71
C GLU A 81 0.29 -11.22 -10.12
N GLN A 82 1.05 -10.23 -9.65
CA GLN A 82 0.48 -9.05 -9.00
C GLN A 82 -0.26 -8.16 -10.00
N PHE A 83 0.25 -8.00 -11.21
CA PHE A 83 -0.46 -7.28 -12.28
C PHE A 83 -1.78 -7.96 -12.61
N ASN A 84 -1.79 -9.30 -12.71
CA ASN A 84 -3.01 -10.05 -12.97
C ASN A 84 -4.03 -9.88 -11.84
N LEU A 85 -3.58 -9.91 -10.59
CA LEU A 85 -4.44 -9.70 -9.43
C LEU A 85 -5.08 -8.31 -9.48
N LEU A 86 -4.28 -7.27 -9.75
CA LEU A 86 -4.77 -5.89 -9.82
C LEU A 86 -5.76 -5.69 -10.97
N LYS A 87 -5.51 -6.30 -12.13
CA LYS A 87 -6.42 -6.23 -13.29
C LYS A 87 -7.79 -6.84 -12.98
N ASN A 88 -7.83 -7.86 -12.13
CA ASN A 88 -9.07 -8.56 -11.80
C ASN A 88 -9.82 -7.96 -10.61
N MET A 89 -9.25 -6.95 -9.95
CA MET A 89 -9.92 -6.25 -8.86
C MET A 89 -10.97 -5.29 -9.38
N ARG A 90 -12.03 -5.10 -8.58
CA ARG A 90 -13.02 -4.04 -8.84
C ARG A 90 -12.42 -2.71 -8.43
N ILE A 91 -11.95 -1.96 -9.40
CA ILE A 91 -11.26 -0.68 -9.19
C ILE A 91 -11.80 0.38 -10.13
N SER A 92 -11.56 1.64 -9.78
CA SER A 92 -11.97 2.79 -10.58
C SER A 92 -11.16 2.85 -11.89
N ASN A 93 -11.67 3.60 -12.87
CA ASN A 93 -10.96 3.82 -14.13
C ASN A 93 -9.59 4.50 -13.90
N LYS A 94 -9.53 5.41 -12.94
CA LYS A 94 -8.28 6.07 -12.55
C LYS A 94 -7.25 5.07 -12.01
N GLN A 95 -7.71 4.13 -11.18
CA GLN A 95 -6.85 3.08 -10.64
C GLN A 95 -6.39 2.11 -11.73
N LYS A 96 -7.29 1.75 -12.65
CA LYS A 96 -6.95 0.92 -13.82
C LYS A 96 -5.88 1.58 -14.67
N ALA A 97 -5.99 2.89 -14.89
CA ALA A 97 -5.00 3.66 -15.64
C ALA A 97 -3.63 3.65 -14.95
N SER A 98 -3.61 3.77 -13.63
CA SER A 98 -2.36 3.70 -12.84
C SER A 98 -1.68 2.35 -12.98
N VAL A 99 -2.44 1.26 -12.90
CA VAL A 99 -1.92 -0.11 -13.07
C VAL A 99 -1.39 -0.31 -14.48
N ALA A 100 -2.15 0.12 -15.50
CA ALA A 100 -1.75 -0.01 -16.90
C ALA A 100 -0.48 0.78 -17.20
N SER A 101 -0.35 1.99 -16.65
CA SER A 101 0.84 2.83 -16.78
C SER A 101 2.08 2.15 -16.18
N ARG A 102 1.95 1.59 -14.98
CA ARG A 102 3.05 0.84 -14.35
C ARG A 102 3.43 -0.39 -15.15
N GLY A 103 2.46 -1.11 -15.67
CA GLY A 103 2.68 -2.28 -16.51
C GLY A 103 3.42 -1.91 -17.79
N PHE A 104 3.03 -0.82 -18.43
CA PHE A 104 3.67 -0.31 -19.63
C PHE A 104 5.16 -0.02 -19.38
N TYR A 105 5.48 0.72 -18.32
CA TYR A 105 6.86 1.05 -17.99
C TYR A 105 7.67 -0.19 -17.62
N TYR A 106 7.08 -1.12 -16.90
CA TYR A 106 7.75 -2.36 -16.52
C TYR A 106 8.17 -3.17 -17.77
N TYR A 107 7.23 -3.39 -18.67
CA TYR A 107 7.49 -4.17 -19.90
C TYR A 107 8.44 -3.43 -20.85
N LEU A 108 8.35 -2.10 -20.88
CA LEU A 108 9.27 -1.28 -21.69
C LEU A 108 10.71 -1.44 -21.20
N GLU A 109 10.95 -1.35 -19.91
CA GLU A 109 12.26 -1.51 -19.30
C GLU A 109 12.79 -2.94 -19.49
N LYS A 110 11.94 -3.93 -19.33
CA LYS A 110 12.28 -5.33 -19.55
C LYS A 110 12.71 -5.57 -21.02
N GLY A 111 12.02 -4.97 -21.96
CA GLY A 111 12.36 -5.04 -23.37
C GLY A 111 13.72 -4.39 -23.69
N LYS A 112 14.02 -3.25 -23.09
CA LYS A 112 15.31 -2.57 -23.24
C LYS A 112 16.48 -3.42 -22.72
N ILE A 113 16.30 -4.03 -21.56
CA ILE A 113 17.33 -4.90 -20.97
C ILE A 113 17.59 -6.11 -21.88
N LYS A 114 16.53 -6.70 -22.42
CA LYS A 114 16.62 -7.83 -23.34
C LYS A 114 17.37 -7.45 -24.61
N LYS A 115 17.11 -6.27 -25.16
CA LYS A 115 17.81 -5.77 -26.36
C LYS A 115 19.29 -5.52 -26.11
N ARG A 116 19.66 -5.05 -24.91
CA ARG A 116 21.06 -4.81 -24.56
C ARG A 116 21.87 -6.09 -24.39
N ARG A 117 21.22 -7.19 -24.00
CA ARG A 117 21.87 -8.50 -23.83
C ARG A 117 22.08 -9.22 -25.15
N ASN A 118 21.30 -8.91 -26.14
CA ASN A 118 21.41 -9.48 -27.49
C ASN A 118 22.23 -8.56 -28.39
#